data_af73baf0baf10b0881d6fccf7ab4f502
#
_entry.id   af73baf0baf10b0881d6fccf7ab4f502
#
_cell.length_a   1.000
_cell.length_b   1.000
_cell.length_c   1.000
_cell.angle_alpha   90.00
_cell.angle_beta   90.00
_cell.angle_gamma   90.00
#
_symmetry.space_group_name_H-M   'P 1'
#
loop_
_entity.id
_entity.type
_entity.pdbx_description
1 polymer ?
#
loop_
_entity_poly.entity_id
_entity_poly.type
_entity_poly.pdbx_seq_one_letter_code
_entity_poly.pdbx_strand_id
1 'polypeptide(L)'
;MEEVAMTPTSKPSLAVSNSAAPYGLKVVENCVDCGARQKTLFCRMSADTMRELNMIRQTALYPAGAVLFVEGETPRGLFVLCSGEAKLTAGSRQGESIILRLAESGELIGLSSLIAGSAYAATAETITPAQVAFVPARKFQRFLRTHPDVALRVAEHLSMELHKSWEQARLLALAPSTRSKLAQLLLEWASEHGKTDAEGTCVPFHMTHEEIGRIIGASRETVSRLLSDFKRRRLIRVKGAFLYMVPEELRAATI
;
A
#
# COMPACT_ATOMS: atom_id res chain seq x y z
N MET A 1 -34.86 -59.58 -19.33
CA MET A 1 -35.09 -58.22 -18.82
C MET A 1 -33.74 -57.80 -18.24
N GLU A 2 -32.98 -57.14 -19.05
CA GLU A 2 -31.64 -56.63 -18.69
C GLU A 2 -31.76 -55.18 -18.32
N GLU A 3 -31.36 -54.88 -17.09
CA GLU A 3 -31.39 -53.55 -16.50
C GLU A 3 -30.09 -52.82 -16.88
N VAL A 4 -30.20 -51.83 -17.79
CA VAL A 4 -29.09 -51.01 -18.24
C VAL A 4 -28.81 -49.95 -17.19
N ALA A 5 -27.69 -50.08 -16.47
CA ALA A 5 -27.16 -49.08 -15.52
C ALA A 5 -26.66 -47.86 -16.29
N MET A 6 -27.31 -46.71 -16.06
CA MET A 6 -26.87 -45.40 -16.51
C MET A 6 -25.69 -44.91 -15.65
N THR A 7 -24.53 -44.78 -16.21
CA THR A 7 -23.36 -44.10 -15.64
C THR A 7 -23.59 -42.58 -15.62
N PRO A 8 -23.27 -41.85 -14.54
CA PRO A 8 -23.36 -40.40 -14.52
C PRO A 8 -22.23 -39.77 -15.32
N THR A 9 -22.61 -38.99 -16.30
CA THR A 9 -21.69 -38.16 -17.12
C THR A 9 -20.98 -37.14 -16.22
N SER A 10 -19.64 -37.19 -16.18
CA SER A 10 -18.79 -36.22 -15.55
C SER A 10 -18.97 -34.84 -16.21
N LYS A 11 -19.26 -33.83 -15.38
CA LYS A 11 -19.25 -32.42 -15.81
C LYS A 11 -17.85 -32.03 -16.28
N PRO A 12 -17.71 -31.31 -17.41
CA PRO A 12 -16.42 -30.85 -17.84
C PRO A 12 -15.90 -29.81 -16.82
N SER A 13 -14.73 -30.07 -16.27
CA SER A 13 -13.91 -29.11 -15.53
C SER A 13 -13.62 -27.92 -16.46
N LEU A 14 -14.15 -26.76 -16.14
CA LEU A 14 -13.75 -25.50 -16.79
C LEU A 14 -12.27 -25.28 -16.50
N ALA A 15 -11.44 -25.61 -17.49
CA ALA A 15 -10.04 -25.24 -17.51
C ALA A 15 -9.95 -23.70 -17.43
N VAL A 16 -9.40 -23.19 -16.33
CA VAL A 16 -9.05 -21.79 -16.16
C VAL A 16 -8.06 -21.46 -17.28
N SER A 17 -8.49 -20.70 -18.25
CA SER A 17 -7.64 -20.20 -19.33
C SER A 17 -6.57 -19.30 -18.68
N ASN A 18 -5.33 -19.71 -18.78
CA ASN A 18 -4.14 -18.97 -18.35
C ASN A 18 -3.84 -17.86 -19.37
N SER A 19 -4.82 -16.96 -19.61
CA SER A 19 -4.60 -15.73 -20.35
C SER A 19 -3.81 -14.81 -19.43
N ALA A 20 -2.61 -14.40 -19.84
CA ALA A 20 -1.81 -13.44 -19.10
C ALA A 20 -2.67 -12.21 -18.78
N ALA A 21 -2.92 -11.98 -17.51
CA ALA A 21 -3.71 -10.83 -17.07
C ALA A 21 -3.04 -9.54 -17.55
N PRO A 22 -3.80 -8.46 -17.83
CA PRO A 22 -3.25 -7.18 -18.20
C PRO A 22 -2.12 -6.76 -17.25
N TYR A 23 -1.07 -6.19 -17.79
CA TYR A 23 0.13 -5.74 -17.06
C TYR A 23 0.95 -6.83 -16.37
N GLY A 24 0.77 -8.13 -16.71
CA GLY A 24 1.47 -9.24 -16.08
C GLY A 24 1.09 -9.50 -14.61
N LEU A 25 -0.03 -8.94 -14.15
CA LEU A 25 -0.50 -9.10 -12.77
C LEU A 25 -1.11 -10.49 -12.56
N LYS A 26 -0.84 -11.08 -11.39
CA LYS A 26 -1.57 -12.25 -10.92
C LYS A 26 -2.89 -11.75 -10.28
N VAL A 27 -4.01 -11.96 -10.99
CA VAL A 27 -5.32 -11.49 -10.53
C VAL A 27 -5.81 -12.29 -9.31
N VAL A 28 -6.22 -11.58 -8.28
CA VAL A 28 -6.87 -12.14 -7.09
C VAL A 28 -8.39 -12.02 -7.25
N GLU A 29 -9.03 -13.10 -7.65
CA GLU A 29 -10.49 -13.11 -7.85
C GLU A 29 -11.28 -13.09 -6.54
N ASN A 30 -10.75 -13.73 -5.50
CA ASN A 30 -11.42 -13.94 -4.23
C ASN A 30 -10.50 -13.64 -3.04
N CYS A 31 -11.01 -12.88 -2.05
CA CYS A 31 -10.25 -12.59 -0.83
C CYS A 31 -10.00 -13.83 0.04
N VAL A 32 -10.84 -14.86 -0.08
CA VAL A 32 -10.67 -16.11 0.69
C VAL A 32 -9.41 -16.85 0.26
N ASP A 33 -9.08 -16.80 -1.03
CA ASP A 33 -7.94 -17.51 -1.65
C ASP A 33 -6.72 -16.61 -1.86
N CYS A 34 -6.76 -15.38 -1.34
CA CYS A 34 -5.72 -14.39 -1.50
C CYS A 34 -4.45 -14.75 -0.71
N GLY A 35 -3.29 -14.82 -1.38
CA GLY A 35 -2.00 -15.08 -0.75
C GLY A 35 -1.54 -13.96 0.22
N ALA A 36 -2.13 -12.76 0.13
CA ALA A 36 -1.90 -11.64 1.05
C ALA A 36 -2.75 -11.70 2.33
N ARG A 37 -3.48 -12.79 2.57
CA ARG A 37 -4.48 -12.96 3.62
C ARG A 37 -4.01 -12.66 5.05
N GLN A 38 -2.71 -12.62 5.30
CA GLN A 38 -2.18 -12.36 6.66
C GLN A 38 -1.74 -10.92 6.88
N LYS A 39 -1.73 -10.08 5.85
CA LYS A 39 -1.07 -8.76 5.92
C LYS A 39 -1.96 -7.62 6.38
N THR A 40 -3.30 -7.74 6.27
CA THR A 40 -4.17 -6.57 6.45
C THR A 40 -5.38 -6.82 7.32
N LEU A 41 -6.00 -5.71 7.73
CA LEU A 41 -7.20 -5.65 8.54
C LEU A 41 -8.31 -6.57 8.03
N PHE A 42 -8.68 -6.44 6.74
CA PHE A 42 -9.76 -7.22 6.15
C PHE A 42 -9.37 -8.66 5.87
N CYS A 43 -8.10 -8.96 5.71
CA CYS A 43 -7.65 -10.31 5.41
C CYS A 43 -7.66 -11.25 6.62
N ARG A 44 -7.85 -10.72 7.84
CA ARG A 44 -7.93 -11.49 9.10
C ARG A 44 -9.36 -11.73 9.58
N MET A 45 -10.37 -11.41 8.77
CA MET A 45 -11.78 -11.66 9.09
C MET A 45 -12.15 -13.13 8.92
N SER A 46 -13.34 -13.52 9.44
CA SER A 46 -13.91 -14.84 9.20
C SER A 46 -14.16 -15.07 7.70
N ALA A 47 -14.20 -16.33 7.27
CA ALA A 47 -14.47 -16.66 5.88
C ALA A 47 -15.84 -16.14 5.42
N ASP A 48 -16.84 -16.15 6.31
CA ASP A 48 -18.19 -15.67 6.01
C ASP A 48 -18.20 -14.16 5.83
N THR A 49 -17.60 -13.41 6.74
CA THR A 49 -17.45 -11.94 6.64
C THR A 49 -16.70 -11.53 5.37
N MET A 50 -15.65 -12.29 4.99
CA MET A 50 -14.94 -12.06 3.73
C MET A 50 -15.80 -12.33 2.50
N ARG A 51 -16.65 -13.36 2.52
CA ARG A 51 -17.57 -13.62 1.40
C ARG A 51 -18.57 -12.48 1.24
N GLU A 52 -19.08 -11.92 2.32
CA GLU A 52 -19.97 -10.75 2.27
C GLU A 52 -19.25 -9.51 1.74
N LEU A 53 -18.02 -9.26 2.15
CA LEU A 53 -17.20 -8.18 1.59
C LEU A 53 -16.97 -8.38 0.08
N ASN A 54 -16.70 -9.61 -0.36
CA ASN A 54 -16.55 -9.94 -1.78
C ASN A 54 -17.79 -9.60 -2.60
N MET A 55 -19.00 -9.77 -2.06
CA MET A 55 -20.26 -9.45 -2.77
C MET A 55 -20.49 -7.95 -2.96
N ILE A 56 -19.89 -7.11 -2.13
CA ILE A 56 -20.08 -5.65 -2.20
C ILE A 56 -18.96 -4.90 -2.90
N ARG A 57 -17.80 -5.53 -3.11
CA ARG A 57 -16.64 -4.93 -3.77
C ARG A 57 -16.69 -5.07 -5.30
N GLN A 58 -16.01 -4.17 -5.98
CA GLN A 58 -15.80 -4.20 -7.42
C GLN A 58 -14.29 -4.15 -7.67
N THR A 59 -13.75 -5.14 -8.36
CA THR A 59 -12.29 -5.24 -8.59
C THR A 59 -11.96 -4.82 -10.02
N ALA A 60 -10.92 -4.01 -10.17
CA ALA A 60 -10.40 -3.58 -11.46
C ALA A 60 -8.86 -3.59 -11.47
N LEU A 61 -8.28 -3.66 -12.67
CA LEU A 61 -6.84 -3.56 -12.90
C LEU A 61 -6.52 -2.14 -13.41
N TYR A 62 -5.50 -1.56 -12.84
CA TYR A 62 -5.05 -0.21 -13.15
C TYR A 62 -3.61 -0.24 -13.64
N PRO A 63 -3.24 0.53 -14.69
CA PRO A 63 -1.84 0.75 -15.05
C PRO A 63 -1.12 1.57 -13.97
N ALA A 64 0.21 1.66 -14.04
CA ALA A 64 0.96 2.65 -13.29
C ALA A 64 0.53 4.07 -13.70
N GLY A 65 0.49 5.02 -12.74
CA GLY A 65 0.06 6.40 -12.95
C GLY A 65 -1.46 6.60 -12.99
N ALA A 66 -2.26 5.58 -12.67
CA ALA A 66 -3.72 5.73 -12.64
C ALA A 66 -4.17 6.41 -11.35
N VAL A 67 -4.99 7.46 -11.48
CA VAL A 67 -5.60 8.17 -10.35
C VAL A 67 -6.84 7.40 -9.88
N LEU A 68 -6.86 7.02 -8.62
CA LEU A 68 -7.99 6.32 -7.97
C LEU A 68 -9.04 7.31 -7.45
N PHE A 69 -8.61 8.42 -6.88
CA PHE A 69 -9.42 9.57 -6.45
C PHE A 69 -8.55 10.81 -6.28
N VAL A 70 -9.18 11.97 -6.23
CA VAL A 70 -8.51 13.27 -6.14
C VAL A 70 -8.81 13.93 -4.78
N GLU A 71 -7.80 14.62 -4.22
CA GLU A 71 -7.94 15.45 -3.02
C GLU A 71 -9.12 16.44 -3.16
N GLY A 72 -9.92 16.58 -2.10
CA GLY A 72 -11.08 17.46 -2.06
C GLY A 72 -12.37 16.86 -2.62
N GLU A 73 -12.33 15.71 -3.32
CA GLU A 73 -13.55 15.05 -3.79
C GLU A 73 -14.30 14.36 -2.64
N THR A 74 -15.63 14.31 -2.76
CA THR A 74 -16.48 13.57 -1.81
C THR A 74 -16.27 12.06 -1.96
N PRO A 75 -15.98 11.32 -0.87
CA PRO A 75 -15.73 9.89 -0.93
C PRO A 75 -16.96 9.12 -1.43
N ARG A 76 -16.82 8.46 -2.59
CA ARG A 76 -17.81 7.51 -3.12
C ARG A 76 -17.67 6.12 -2.52
N GLY A 77 -16.54 5.84 -1.90
CA GLY A 77 -16.20 4.56 -1.29
C GLY A 77 -14.75 4.55 -0.81
N LEU A 78 -14.28 3.38 -0.47
CA LEU A 78 -12.88 3.13 -0.17
C LEU A 78 -12.29 2.15 -1.18
N PHE A 79 -10.98 2.11 -1.24
CA PHE A 79 -10.21 1.25 -2.13
C PHE A 79 -9.34 0.30 -1.30
N VAL A 80 -9.29 -0.96 -1.72
CA VAL A 80 -8.40 -1.98 -1.16
C VAL A 80 -7.36 -2.28 -2.24
N LEU A 81 -6.10 -2.06 -1.96
CA LEU A 81 -5.01 -2.37 -2.87
C LEU A 81 -4.70 -3.87 -2.80
N CYS A 82 -5.25 -4.67 -3.71
CA CYS A 82 -5.08 -6.13 -3.72
C CYS A 82 -3.67 -6.54 -4.16
N SER A 83 -3.05 -5.79 -5.09
CA SER A 83 -1.66 -5.93 -5.52
C SER A 83 -1.16 -4.62 -6.10
N GLY A 84 0.16 -4.45 -6.17
CA GLY A 84 0.80 -3.21 -6.62
C GLY A 84 1.02 -2.21 -5.48
N GLU A 85 1.39 -0.99 -5.85
CA GLU A 85 1.72 0.11 -4.95
C GLU A 85 1.02 1.39 -5.40
N ALA A 86 0.66 2.25 -4.46
CA ALA A 86 0.09 3.56 -4.72
C ALA A 86 0.72 4.62 -3.81
N LYS A 87 0.72 5.87 -4.25
CA LYS A 87 1.12 7.03 -3.45
C LYS A 87 -0.09 7.90 -3.12
N LEU A 88 -0.09 8.46 -1.92
CA LEU A 88 -1.04 9.46 -1.49
C LEU A 88 -0.32 10.80 -1.42
N THR A 89 -0.79 11.77 -2.21
CA THR A 89 -0.18 13.09 -2.33
C THR A 89 -1.16 14.17 -1.92
N ALA A 90 -0.66 15.18 -1.19
CA ALA A 90 -1.42 16.40 -0.94
C ALA A 90 -0.75 17.58 -1.64
N GLY A 91 -1.59 18.46 -2.20
CA GLY A 91 -1.16 19.64 -2.93
C GLY A 91 -1.23 20.91 -2.08
N SER A 92 -0.28 21.84 -2.30
CA SER A 92 -0.38 23.21 -1.82
C SER A 92 -1.13 24.08 -2.83
N ARG A 93 -1.67 25.23 -2.38
CA ARG A 93 -2.28 26.22 -3.29
C ARG A 93 -1.29 26.82 -4.30
N GLN A 94 0.01 26.66 -4.06
CA GLN A 94 1.09 27.14 -4.94
C GLN A 94 1.51 26.10 -5.99
N GLY A 95 0.84 24.93 -6.04
CA GLY A 95 1.13 23.86 -6.99
C GLY A 95 2.24 22.90 -6.54
N GLU A 96 2.79 23.10 -5.35
CA GLU A 96 3.72 22.12 -4.77
C GLU A 96 2.94 20.91 -4.24
N SER A 97 3.53 19.74 -4.28
CA SER A 97 2.92 18.53 -3.74
C SER A 97 3.90 17.77 -2.86
N ILE A 98 3.37 17.18 -1.78
CA ILE A 98 4.11 16.27 -0.92
C ILE A 98 3.52 14.88 -1.00
N ILE A 99 4.34 13.86 -0.84
CA ILE A 99 3.87 12.49 -0.66
C ILE A 99 3.63 12.30 0.83
N LEU A 100 2.37 12.09 1.20
CA LEU A 100 1.99 11.85 2.60
C LEU A 100 2.38 10.43 3.03
N ARG A 101 2.12 9.45 2.15
CA ARG A 101 2.53 8.06 2.37
C ARG A 101 2.50 7.25 1.07
N LEU A 102 3.16 6.11 1.11
CA LEU A 102 3.00 5.03 0.15
C LEU A 102 2.01 4.02 0.71
N ALA A 103 1.21 3.44 -0.17
CA ALA A 103 0.30 2.36 0.14
C ALA A 103 0.72 1.09 -0.60
N GLU A 104 0.71 -0.04 0.11
CA GLU A 104 1.11 -1.34 -0.40
C GLU A 104 -0.04 -2.32 -0.53
N SER A 105 0.28 -3.46 -1.15
CA SER A 105 -0.68 -4.56 -1.29
C SER A 105 -1.29 -4.95 0.05
N GLY A 106 -2.61 -4.89 0.08
CA GLY A 106 -3.46 -5.18 1.23
C GLY A 106 -3.95 -3.96 1.99
N GLU A 107 -3.44 -2.76 1.73
CA GLU A 107 -3.84 -1.56 2.44
C GLU A 107 -5.17 -0.98 1.94
N LEU A 108 -5.78 -0.21 2.84
CA LEU A 108 -7.01 0.53 2.61
C LEU A 108 -6.69 1.98 2.30
N ILE A 109 -7.30 2.51 1.26
CA ILE A 109 -7.11 3.89 0.83
C ILE A 109 -8.45 4.61 0.86
N GLY A 110 -8.48 5.82 1.44
CA GLY A 110 -9.68 6.64 1.55
C GLY A 110 -10.61 6.28 2.70
N LEU A 111 -10.20 5.35 3.58
CA LEU A 111 -11.03 4.89 4.71
C LEU A 111 -11.29 6.01 5.72
N SER A 112 -10.27 6.78 6.09
CA SER A 112 -10.39 7.87 7.08
C SER A 112 -11.41 8.92 6.65
N SER A 113 -11.32 9.40 5.41
CA SER A 113 -12.27 10.36 4.84
C SER A 113 -13.69 9.82 4.77
N LEU A 114 -13.84 8.54 4.39
CA LEU A 114 -15.15 7.88 4.33
C LEU A 114 -15.81 7.78 5.72
N ILE A 115 -15.05 7.40 6.75
CA ILE A 115 -15.56 7.27 8.12
C ILE A 115 -15.84 8.64 8.74
N ALA A 116 -14.96 9.62 8.51
CA ALA A 116 -15.14 11.00 8.97
C ALA A 116 -16.26 11.76 8.26
N GLY A 117 -16.73 11.27 7.10
CA GLY A 117 -17.69 12.00 6.26
C GLY A 117 -17.12 13.27 5.64
N SER A 118 -15.79 13.37 5.53
CA SER A 118 -15.06 14.51 4.95
C SER A 118 -14.60 14.20 3.52
N ALA A 119 -14.21 15.23 2.77
CA ALA A 119 -13.55 15.06 1.48
C ALA A 119 -12.25 14.26 1.61
N TYR A 120 -11.80 13.64 0.51
CA TYR A 120 -10.49 12.98 0.49
C TYR A 120 -9.38 13.99 0.84
N ALA A 121 -8.55 13.64 1.81
CA ALA A 121 -7.45 14.47 2.29
C ALA A 121 -6.20 14.41 1.39
N ALA A 122 -6.22 13.57 0.37
CA ALA A 122 -5.11 13.37 -0.56
C ALA A 122 -5.62 12.86 -1.90
N THR A 123 -4.79 12.98 -2.94
CA THR A 123 -4.94 12.28 -4.22
C THR A 123 -4.23 10.95 -4.14
N ALA A 124 -4.88 9.86 -4.55
CA ALA A 124 -4.29 8.53 -4.64
C ALA A 124 -4.00 8.15 -6.09
N GLU A 125 -2.76 7.76 -6.37
CA GLU A 125 -2.27 7.38 -7.69
C GLU A 125 -1.43 6.10 -7.60
N THR A 126 -1.63 5.15 -8.52
CA THR A 126 -0.84 3.91 -8.58
C THR A 126 0.59 4.20 -9.03
N ILE A 127 1.59 3.63 -8.36
CA ILE A 127 3.01 3.72 -8.75
C ILE A 127 3.38 2.58 -9.70
N THR A 128 2.87 1.39 -9.41
CA THR A 128 3.03 0.20 -10.24
C THR A 128 1.68 -0.23 -10.79
N PRO A 129 1.62 -1.10 -11.83
CA PRO A 129 0.37 -1.74 -12.18
C PRO A 129 -0.26 -2.39 -10.95
N ALA A 130 -1.55 -2.19 -10.74
CA ALA A 130 -2.23 -2.55 -9.50
C ALA A 130 -3.58 -3.21 -9.75
N GLN A 131 -3.92 -4.17 -8.90
CA GLN A 131 -5.28 -4.65 -8.76
C GLN A 131 -5.90 -3.97 -7.56
N VAL A 132 -7.01 -3.27 -7.77
CA VAL A 132 -7.70 -2.49 -6.73
C VAL A 132 -9.15 -2.93 -6.63
N ALA A 133 -9.62 -3.16 -5.42
CA ALA A 133 -11.02 -3.42 -5.13
C ALA A 133 -11.67 -2.16 -4.55
N PHE A 134 -12.69 -1.65 -5.21
CA PHE A 134 -13.51 -0.54 -4.76
C PHE A 134 -14.70 -1.05 -3.95
N VAL A 135 -14.93 -0.46 -2.77
CA VAL A 135 -16.09 -0.77 -1.92
C VAL A 135 -16.94 0.49 -1.79
N PRO A 136 -18.17 0.51 -2.35
CA PRO A 136 -19.03 1.70 -2.31
C PRO A 136 -19.39 2.12 -0.88
N ALA A 137 -19.38 3.42 -0.59
CA ALA A 137 -19.58 4.03 0.72
C ALA A 137 -20.80 3.48 1.48
N ARG A 138 -21.98 3.53 0.84
CA ARG A 138 -23.24 3.06 1.47
C ARG A 138 -23.20 1.57 1.80
N LYS A 139 -22.62 0.74 0.92
CA LYS A 139 -22.49 -0.70 1.15
C LYS A 139 -21.51 -0.98 2.29
N PHE A 140 -20.40 -0.27 2.33
CA PHE A 140 -19.41 -0.41 3.41
C PHE A 140 -19.97 0.03 4.78
N GLN A 141 -20.65 1.16 4.84
CA GLN A 141 -21.28 1.63 6.08
C GLN A 141 -22.34 0.63 6.59
N ARG A 142 -23.15 0.04 5.69
CA ARG A 142 -24.09 -1.02 6.05
C ARG A 142 -23.35 -2.25 6.58
N PHE A 143 -22.29 -2.67 5.89
CA PHE A 143 -21.45 -3.80 6.29
C PHE A 143 -20.85 -3.62 7.70
N LEU A 144 -20.37 -2.43 8.05
CA LEU A 144 -19.88 -2.14 9.40
C LEU A 144 -20.98 -2.23 10.48
N ARG A 145 -22.20 -1.85 10.15
CA ARG A 145 -23.33 -1.96 11.09
C ARG A 145 -23.73 -3.42 11.38
N THR A 146 -23.55 -4.31 10.41
CA THR A 146 -23.86 -5.74 10.56
C THR A 146 -22.70 -6.56 11.11
N HIS A 147 -21.47 -5.99 11.13
CA HIS A 147 -20.25 -6.63 11.61
C HIS A 147 -19.50 -5.73 12.61
N PRO A 148 -19.92 -5.71 13.89
CA PRO A 148 -19.30 -4.86 14.91
C PRO A 148 -17.81 -5.18 15.17
N ASP A 149 -17.42 -6.45 15.00
CA ASP A 149 -16.02 -6.90 15.09
C ASP A 149 -15.15 -6.26 14.00
N VAL A 150 -15.70 -6.08 12.79
CA VAL A 150 -15.01 -5.37 11.70
C VAL A 150 -14.93 -3.87 12.01
N ALA A 151 -16.00 -3.29 12.58
CA ALA A 151 -15.97 -1.88 12.98
C ALA A 151 -14.90 -1.60 14.04
N LEU A 152 -14.72 -2.49 15.01
CA LEU A 152 -13.63 -2.38 15.99
C LEU A 152 -12.25 -2.43 15.31
N ARG A 153 -12.05 -3.37 14.39
CA ARG A 153 -10.78 -3.47 13.62
C ARG A 153 -10.52 -2.22 12.76
N VAL A 154 -11.57 -1.62 12.20
CA VAL A 154 -11.45 -0.33 11.49
C VAL A 154 -10.98 0.76 12.44
N ALA A 155 -11.52 0.83 13.65
CA ALA A 155 -11.08 1.79 14.67
C ALA A 155 -9.60 1.57 15.07
N GLU A 156 -9.20 0.31 15.29
CA GLU A 156 -7.80 -0.07 15.56
C GLU A 156 -6.87 0.37 14.42
N HIS A 157 -7.26 0.13 13.17
CA HIS A 157 -6.48 0.52 12.00
C HIS A 157 -6.32 2.05 11.91
N LEU A 158 -7.42 2.80 12.08
CA LEU A 158 -7.36 4.26 12.06
C LEU A 158 -6.50 4.82 13.20
N SER A 159 -6.52 4.18 14.37
CA SER A 159 -5.64 4.54 15.49
C SER A 159 -4.16 4.30 15.15
N MET A 160 -3.84 3.19 14.49
CA MET A 160 -2.47 2.92 14.03
C MET A 160 -2.03 3.91 12.94
N GLU A 161 -2.90 4.25 11.98
CA GLU A 161 -2.60 5.27 10.96
C GLU A 161 -2.34 6.64 11.60
N LEU A 162 -3.13 7.02 12.60
CA LEU A 162 -2.92 8.26 13.36
C LEU A 162 -1.56 8.26 14.06
N HIS A 163 -1.18 7.14 14.69
CA HIS A 163 0.14 7.00 15.35
C HIS A 163 1.29 7.18 14.36
N LYS A 164 1.22 6.50 13.20
CA LYS A 164 2.19 6.67 12.11
C LYS A 164 2.28 8.12 11.62
N SER A 165 1.14 8.79 11.51
CA SER A 165 1.10 10.20 11.09
C SER A 165 1.79 11.12 12.11
N TRP A 166 1.67 10.84 13.40
CA TRP A 166 2.40 11.58 14.44
C TRP A 166 3.90 11.34 14.39
N GLU A 167 4.32 10.11 14.14
CA GLU A 167 5.75 9.78 13.97
C GLU A 167 6.35 10.51 12.76
N GLN A 168 5.64 10.52 11.62
CA GLN A 168 6.03 11.31 10.45
C GLN A 168 6.10 12.81 10.73
N ALA A 169 5.09 13.36 11.42
CA ALA A 169 5.10 14.78 11.79
C ALA A 169 6.29 15.12 12.70
N ARG A 170 6.61 14.26 13.67
CA ARG A 170 7.80 14.40 14.52
C ARG A 170 9.09 14.35 13.70
N LEU A 171 9.20 13.43 12.76
CA LEU A 171 10.34 13.33 11.86
C LEU A 171 10.56 14.63 11.10
N LEU A 172 9.52 15.15 10.47
CA LEU A 172 9.62 16.37 9.67
C LEU A 172 9.93 17.60 10.51
N ALA A 173 9.35 17.68 11.73
CA ALA A 173 9.48 18.85 12.60
C ALA A 173 10.77 18.85 13.43
N LEU A 174 11.22 17.70 13.92
CA LEU A 174 12.29 17.60 14.92
C LEU A 174 13.63 17.10 14.35
N ALA A 175 13.66 16.54 13.14
CA ALA A 175 14.93 16.12 12.56
C ALA A 175 15.84 17.34 12.29
N PRO A 176 17.07 17.32 12.80
CA PRO A 176 17.95 18.50 12.79
C PRO A 176 18.44 18.88 11.38
N SER A 177 18.32 17.99 10.42
CA SER A 177 18.80 18.22 9.05
C SER A 177 18.06 17.37 8.02
N THR A 178 18.11 17.78 6.75
CA THR A 178 17.62 16.97 5.63
C THR A 178 18.33 15.61 5.53
N ARG A 179 19.61 15.55 5.93
CA ARG A 179 20.37 14.30 6.04
C ARG A 179 19.71 13.34 7.03
N SER A 180 19.37 13.85 8.21
CA SER A 180 18.69 13.06 9.26
C SER A 180 17.32 12.60 8.81
N LYS A 181 16.54 13.46 8.14
CA LYS A 181 15.23 13.09 7.57
C LYS A 181 15.36 11.95 6.55
N LEU A 182 16.33 12.03 5.63
CA LEU A 182 16.57 10.98 4.64
C LEU A 182 16.98 9.66 5.30
N ALA A 183 17.90 9.72 6.25
CA ALA A 183 18.34 8.50 6.94
C ALA A 183 17.22 7.84 7.73
N GLN A 184 16.39 8.61 8.39
CA GLN A 184 15.27 8.11 9.16
C GLN A 184 14.20 7.49 8.25
N LEU A 185 13.89 8.10 7.11
CA LEU A 185 13.01 7.51 6.09
C LEU A 185 13.55 6.15 5.61
N LEU A 186 14.85 6.04 5.34
CA LEU A 186 15.46 4.77 4.92
C LEU A 186 15.41 3.72 6.03
N LEU A 187 15.59 4.12 7.29
CA LEU A 187 15.48 3.23 8.45
C LEU A 187 14.04 2.73 8.68
N GLU A 188 13.05 3.59 8.49
CA GLU A 188 11.62 3.21 8.54
C GLU A 188 11.32 2.18 7.46
N TRP A 189 11.75 2.40 6.22
CA TRP A 189 11.61 1.41 5.15
C TRP A 189 12.30 0.09 5.47
N ALA A 190 13.51 0.15 6.05
CA ALA A 190 14.22 -1.06 6.48
C ALA A 190 13.44 -1.84 7.54
N SER A 191 12.77 -1.17 8.45
CA SER A 191 11.99 -1.82 9.51
C SER A 191 10.67 -2.40 9.01
N GLU A 192 10.00 -1.75 8.04
CA GLU A 192 8.69 -2.16 7.53
C GLU A 192 8.82 -3.23 6.42
N HIS A 193 9.78 -3.10 5.52
CA HIS A 193 9.89 -3.89 4.28
C HIS A 193 11.22 -4.62 4.13
N GLY A 194 12.13 -4.43 5.09
CA GLY A 194 13.48 -4.98 5.03
C GLY A 194 13.52 -6.49 5.20
N LYS A 195 14.35 -7.12 4.38
CA LYS A 195 14.81 -8.49 4.59
C LYS A 195 16.27 -8.45 4.97
N THR A 196 16.61 -9.00 6.12
CA THR A 196 18.00 -9.04 6.59
C THR A 196 18.68 -10.29 6.09
N ASP A 197 19.85 -10.13 5.49
CA ASP A 197 20.75 -11.20 5.06
C ASP A 197 22.18 -10.92 5.53
N ALA A 198 23.16 -11.70 5.05
CA ALA A 198 24.57 -11.53 5.41
C ALA A 198 25.19 -10.21 4.94
N GLU A 199 24.55 -9.51 3.97
CA GLU A 199 25.02 -8.24 3.43
C GLU A 199 24.37 -7.00 4.11
N GLY A 200 23.41 -7.21 5.03
CA GLY A 200 22.67 -6.19 5.73
C GLY A 200 21.16 -6.26 5.49
N THR A 201 20.46 -5.18 5.76
CA THR A 201 19.01 -5.08 5.47
C THR A 201 18.78 -4.57 4.05
N CYS A 202 18.05 -5.35 3.27
CA CYS A 202 17.71 -5.10 1.87
C CYS A 202 16.26 -4.65 1.77
N VAL A 203 16.00 -3.53 1.09
CA VAL A 203 14.64 -3.04 0.78
C VAL A 203 14.48 -2.85 -0.73
N PRO A 204 13.28 -3.11 -1.31
CA PRO A 204 12.97 -2.70 -2.67
C PRO A 204 13.11 -1.17 -2.81
N PHE A 205 13.77 -0.71 -3.88
CA PHE A 205 14.02 0.71 -4.12
C PHE A 205 13.41 1.14 -5.45
N HIS A 206 12.13 1.50 -5.40
CA HIS A 206 11.34 1.87 -6.58
C HIS A 206 11.09 3.38 -6.68
N MET A 207 11.45 4.14 -5.63
CA MET A 207 11.22 5.58 -5.60
C MET A 207 12.26 6.38 -6.34
N THR A 208 11.80 7.38 -7.05
CA THR A 208 12.67 8.40 -7.65
C THR A 208 13.22 9.34 -6.57
N HIS A 209 14.34 10.00 -6.85
CA HIS A 209 14.92 11.01 -5.95
C HIS A 209 13.96 12.20 -5.75
N GLU A 210 13.09 12.47 -6.72
CA GLU A 210 12.07 13.51 -6.62
C GLU A 210 10.98 13.11 -5.62
N GLU A 211 10.49 11.87 -5.68
CA GLU A 211 9.49 11.35 -4.74
C GLU A 211 10.04 11.33 -3.31
N ILE A 212 11.27 10.86 -3.13
CA ILE A 212 11.95 10.94 -1.82
C ILE A 212 12.01 12.40 -1.34
N GLY A 213 12.36 13.32 -2.22
CA GLY A 213 12.40 14.75 -1.92
C GLY A 213 11.05 15.27 -1.45
N ARG A 214 9.95 14.87 -2.10
CA ARG A 214 8.59 15.23 -1.72
C ARG A 214 8.16 14.67 -0.36
N ILE A 215 8.71 13.52 0.07
CA ILE A 215 8.43 12.97 1.41
C ILE A 215 9.15 13.76 2.49
N ILE A 216 10.45 14.07 2.30
CA ILE A 216 11.27 14.69 3.33
C ILE A 216 11.32 16.23 3.27
N GLY A 217 10.58 16.83 2.33
CA GLY A 217 10.57 18.28 2.11
C GLY A 217 11.90 18.82 1.58
N ALA A 218 12.50 18.15 0.56
CA ALA A 218 13.78 18.51 -0.03
C ALA A 218 13.76 18.46 -1.56
N SER A 219 14.67 19.19 -2.22
CA SER A 219 14.80 19.10 -3.68
C SER A 219 15.42 17.77 -4.12
N ARG A 220 15.11 17.36 -5.38
CA ARG A 220 15.71 16.19 -6.03
C ARG A 220 17.23 16.21 -5.98
N GLU A 221 17.84 17.36 -6.22
CA GLU A 221 19.30 17.56 -6.22
C GLU A 221 19.89 17.32 -4.84
N THR A 222 19.20 17.79 -3.78
CA THR A 222 19.60 17.56 -2.40
C THR A 222 19.55 16.07 -2.06
N VAL A 223 18.48 15.37 -2.43
CA VAL A 223 18.35 13.91 -2.25
C VAL A 223 19.46 13.18 -3.00
N SER A 224 19.69 13.51 -4.28
CA SER A 224 20.75 12.90 -5.10
C SER A 224 22.13 13.04 -4.46
N ARG A 225 22.44 14.23 -3.95
CA ARG A 225 23.71 14.52 -3.26
C ARG A 225 23.83 13.73 -1.97
N LEU A 226 22.78 13.66 -1.16
CA LEU A 226 22.77 12.92 0.12
C LEU A 226 22.89 11.41 -0.08
N LEU A 227 22.17 10.83 -1.03
CA LEU A 227 22.29 9.42 -1.37
C LEU A 227 23.68 9.07 -1.90
N SER A 228 24.28 9.94 -2.72
CA SER A 228 25.67 9.79 -3.19
C SER A 228 26.67 9.85 -2.04
N ASP A 229 26.46 10.74 -1.07
CA ASP A 229 27.28 10.82 0.14
C ASP A 229 27.15 9.55 1.01
N PHE A 230 25.92 9.05 1.23
CA PHE A 230 25.70 7.80 1.95
C PHE A 230 26.36 6.60 1.26
N LYS A 231 26.30 6.52 -0.08
CA LYS A 231 27.01 5.50 -0.87
C LYS A 231 28.52 5.60 -0.70
N ARG A 232 29.10 6.82 -0.82
CA ARG A 232 30.55 7.06 -0.65
C ARG A 232 31.03 6.65 0.75
N ARG A 233 30.22 6.91 1.78
CA ARG A 233 30.49 6.53 3.17
C ARG A 233 30.16 5.08 3.47
N ARG A 234 29.72 4.31 2.47
CA ARG A 234 29.33 2.88 2.59
C ARG A 234 28.17 2.61 3.53
N LEU A 235 27.39 3.62 3.90
CA LEU A 235 26.20 3.48 4.75
C LEU A 235 25.04 2.78 4.02
N ILE A 236 25.00 2.96 2.68
CA ILE A 236 24.04 2.30 1.78
C ILE A 236 24.75 1.78 0.53
N ARG A 237 24.15 0.75 -0.08
CA ARG A 237 24.54 0.22 -1.41
C ARG A 237 23.30 -0.01 -2.24
N VAL A 238 23.36 0.26 -3.54
CA VAL A 238 22.26 -0.02 -4.48
C VAL A 238 22.72 -1.13 -5.42
N LYS A 239 21.93 -2.22 -5.49
CA LYS A 239 22.15 -3.34 -6.41
C LYS A 239 20.84 -3.60 -7.17
N GLY A 240 20.79 -3.23 -8.45
CA GLY A 240 19.57 -3.29 -9.25
C GLY A 240 18.45 -2.46 -8.65
N ALA A 241 17.30 -3.07 -8.39
CA ALA A 241 16.13 -2.44 -7.78
C ALA A 241 16.11 -2.51 -6.24
N PHE A 242 17.26 -2.78 -5.60
CA PHE A 242 17.33 -2.95 -4.16
C PHE A 242 18.34 -1.99 -3.52
N LEU A 243 17.97 -1.47 -2.36
CA LEU A 243 18.82 -0.71 -1.47
C LEU A 243 19.23 -1.58 -0.28
N TYR A 244 20.53 -1.70 -0.06
CA TYR A 244 21.13 -2.39 1.09
C TYR A 244 21.68 -1.38 2.08
N MET A 245 21.46 -1.61 3.38
CA MET A 245 21.97 -0.78 4.46
C MET A 245 22.26 -1.61 5.72
N VAL A 246 23.16 -1.08 6.56
CA VAL A 246 23.33 -1.52 7.94
C VAL A 246 22.63 -0.49 8.83
N PRO A 247 21.43 -0.78 9.40
CA PRO A 247 20.62 0.21 10.10
C PRO A 247 21.36 0.93 11.24
N GLU A 248 22.20 0.21 11.98
CA GLU A 248 22.96 0.78 13.10
C GLU A 248 24.00 1.80 12.65
N GLU A 249 24.72 1.51 11.56
CA GLU A 249 25.69 2.43 10.99
C GLU A 249 25.02 3.69 10.43
N LEU A 250 23.85 3.52 9.80
CA LEU A 250 23.10 4.64 9.27
C LEU A 250 22.56 5.54 10.38
N ARG A 251 22.07 4.97 11.51
CA ARG A 251 21.68 5.73 12.71
C ARG A 251 22.85 6.51 13.29
N ALA A 252 23.99 5.85 13.50
CA ALA A 252 25.18 6.49 14.08
C ALA A 252 25.73 7.64 13.23
N ALA A 253 25.54 7.56 11.91
CA ALA A 253 26.06 8.58 10.99
C ALA A 253 25.16 9.84 10.86
N THR A 254 24.03 9.89 11.56
CA THR A 254 22.99 10.94 11.42
C THR A 254 22.68 11.69 12.72
N ILE A 255 23.33 11.31 13.79
CA ILE A 255 23.37 12.05 15.06
C ILE A 255 24.48 13.11 14.96
#